data_c9bbcf467b98e8b718a5ef5eeb81aeaa
#
_entry.id   c9bbcf467b98e8b718a5ef5eeb81aeaa
#
_cell.length_a   1.000
_cell.length_b   1.000
_cell.length_c   1.000
_cell.angle_alpha   90.00
_cell.angle_beta   90.00
_cell.angle_gamma   90.00
#
_symmetry.space_group_name_H-M   'P 1'
#
loop_
_entity.id
_entity.type
_entity.pdbx_description
1 polymer ?
#
loop_
_entity_poly.entity_id
_entity_poly.type
_entity_poly.pdbx_seq_one_letter_code
_entity_poly.pdbx_strand_id
1 'polypeptide(L)'
;MYTFAPNELTLNRPVSAPLQLRIAIVGMGSRGLSVLEQLIGLMRNSVSSGLRLRIDVFDPQIAGSGLHHTEQPDYLMLNTMAGQLSAFSSAFPASDGPGMTFLQWCHARQVRLDERGHVAGHSGRAVRFGDFVPRALLGRYLQDCYRLLIRQCPEHVQVQHHAESVSQCRPLPDGPGWRLVTASGWQLACDALFLTTGHSTAATQETVGQCVAIEGLGLTAMDTLAQLTEGRGGRFIRDGSLAGWRYQASGREPRVYMYSRSGLPFHARPRLHDDESTDKKAVLPRLYFTAQAIDVLRLGSANGRLDFRYDVLPLIEAEMRAVFYQARVRLDAPDQLQPVQQRLQQATDSAKRQTLFAWLAEHWGSFEPRDWLATEPWAGDPAEYARWFRQWIERDLALSRLGTARSPVKQALEVWRDYRDLLRRVADHNGLTESSTLDFYATWAGLSNRLVGGPQHERHEDLLALIEAGVVTLLPPGAALPALVETVISARNAHNGLSARRQPLLDDLLDQGLIRAAHAYPADGLETDRCARAVRKDGSVNERLWALGPLVEGCTFYNHYVPTPDPACLAPLQAREAVESCLRTLTGELHSPPPRQHRAATPEPASITH
;
A
#
# COMPACT_ATOMS: atom_id res chain seq x y z
N MET A 1 -14.17 -21.34 -12.66
CA MET A 1 -15.38 -21.14 -11.85
C MET A 1 -15.26 -22.04 -10.62
N TYR A 2 -14.70 -21.52 -9.52
CA TYR A 2 -14.63 -22.26 -8.26
C TYR A 2 -15.85 -21.91 -7.43
N THR A 3 -16.77 -22.83 -7.32
CA THR A 3 -17.81 -22.79 -6.29
C THR A 3 -17.16 -23.16 -4.96
N PHE A 4 -16.83 -22.14 -4.15
CA PHE A 4 -16.60 -22.36 -2.73
C PHE A 4 -17.94 -22.72 -2.09
N ALA A 5 -18.03 -23.96 -1.61
CA ALA A 5 -19.11 -24.28 -0.68
C ALA A 5 -18.89 -23.38 0.56
N PRO A 6 -19.89 -22.66 1.04
CA PRO A 6 -19.80 -21.94 2.29
C PRO A 6 -19.60 -23.01 3.38
N ASN A 7 -18.40 -23.04 4.00
CA ASN A 7 -18.24 -23.72 5.28
C ASN A 7 -19.10 -22.95 6.28
N GLU A 8 -20.33 -23.40 6.47
CA GLU A 8 -21.16 -22.99 7.58
C GLU A 8 -20.43 -23.40 8.86
N LEU A 9 -19.93 -22.40 9.59
CA LEU A 9 -19.58 -22.55 10.99
C LEU A 9 -20.88 -22.82 11.76
N THR A 10 -21.34 -24.06 11.79
CA THR A 10 -22.46 -24.49 12.61
C THR A 10 -21.97 -24.59 14.06
N LEU A 11 -22.20 -23.51 14.80
CA LEU A 11 -21.99 -23.45 16.25
C LEU A 11 -23.07 -24.30 16.95
N ASN A 12 -22.90 -25.61 17.02
CA ASN A 12 -23.76 -26.50 17.79
C ASN A 12 -23.35 -26.47 19.29
N ARG A 13 -23.94 -25.56 20.07
CA ARG A 13 -23.93 -25.62 21.53
C ARG A 13 -25.34 -25.81 22.10
N PRO A 14 -25.51 -26.60 23.18
CA PRO A 14 -26.79 -26.64 23.90
C PRO A 14 -27.11 -25.26 24.48
N VAL A 15 -28.40 -24.94 24.60
CA VAL A 15 -28.94 -23.63 25.05
C VAL A 15 -28.48 -23.35 26.48
N SER A 16 -27.24 -22.85 26.62
CA SER A 16 -26.77 -22.14 27.81
C SER A 16 -26.98 -20.64 27.60
N ALA A 17 -26.88 -19.83 28.63
CA ALA A 17 -27.00 -18.38 28.55
C ALA A 17 -26.18 -17.84 27.34
N PRO A 18 -26.70 -16.83 26.60
CA PRO A 18 -26.04 -16.31 25.39
C PRO A 18 -24.61 -15.91 25.73
N LEU A 19 -23.64 -16.45 24.96
CA LEU A 19 -22.24 -16.08 25.12
C LEU A 19 -22.08 -14.62 24.67
N GLN A 20 -21.68 -13.76 25.59
CA GLN A 20 -21.41 -12.36 25.29
C GLN A 20 -19.90 -12.16 25.15
N LEU A 21 -19.43 -11.80 23.95
CA LEU A 21 -18.05 -11.47 23.66
C LEU A 21 -17.86 -9.97 23.51
N ARG A 22 -16.70 -9.49 23.91
CA ARG A 22 -16.29 -8.10 23.76
C ARG A 22 -14.96 -8.01 23.03
N ILE A 23 -14.95 -7.39 21.87
CA ILE A 23 -13.77 -7.19 21.03
C ILE A 23 -13.46 -5.70 20.96
N ALA A 24 -12.20 -5.32 21.17
CA ALA A 24 -11.72 -3.96 20.97
C ALA A 24 -10.95 -3.84 19.65
N ILE A 25 -11.18 -2.75 18.91
CA ILE A 25 -10.40 -2.36 17.72
C ILE A 25 -9.78 -1.00 18.00
N VAL A 26 -8.45 -0.93 18.01
CA VAL A 26 -7.71 0.32 18.19
C VAL A 26 -7.17 0.81 16.84
N GLY A 27 -7.72 1.96 16.40
CA GLY A 27 -7.54 2.53 15.07
C GLY A 27 -8.65 2.13 14.09
N MET A 28 -9.39 3.10 13.57
CA MET A 28 -10.50 2.88 12.63
C MET A 28 -10.26 3.61 11.31
N GLY A 29 -9.08 3.36 10.73
CA GLY A 29 -8.79 3.66 9.33
C GLY A 29 -9.20 2.51 8.41
N SER A 30 -8.65 2.45 7.20
CA SER A 30 -8.98 1.42 6.20
C SER A 30 -8.79 -0.02 6.70
N ARG A 31 -7.80 -0.28 7.59
CA ARG A 31 -7.55 -1.62 8.15
C ARG A 31 -8.56 -1.98 9.23
N GLY A 32 -8.88 -1.03 10.11
CA GLY A 32 -9.95 -1.20 11.12
C GLY A 32 -11.30 -1.45 10.46
N LEU A 33 -11.59 -0.74 9.36
CA LEU A 33 -12.80 -0.99 8.55
C LEU A 33 -12.83 -2.41 7.97
N SER A 34 -11.69 -2.92 7.45
CA SER A 34 -11.63 -4.30 6.95
C SER A 34 -11.91 -5.33 8.06
N VAL A 35 -11.39 -5.11 9.28
CA VAL A 35 -11.67 -5.97 10.43
C VAL A 35 -13.16 -5.88 10.82
N LEU A 36 -13.70 -4.68 10.91
CA LEU A 36 -15.11 -4.45 11.26
C LEU A 36 -16.06 -5.09 10.25
N GLU A 37 -15.78 -4.93 8.93
CA GLU A 37 -16.53 -5.57 7.86
C GLU A 37 -16.60 -7.08 8.03
N GLN A 38 -15.44 -7.72 8.28
CA GLN A 38 -15.37 -9.18 8.41
C GLN A 38 -16.05 -9.67 9.70
N LEU A 39 -15.93 -8.94 10.83
CA LEU A 39 -16.67 -9.25 12.05
C LEU A 39 -18.18 -9.21 11.81
N ILE A 40 -18.70 -8.14 11.21
CA ILE A 40 -20.14 -8.00 10.93
C ILE A 40 -20.60 -9.09 9.94
N GLY A 41 -19.82 -9.34 8.88
CA GLY A 41 -20.16 -10.35 7.88
C GLY A 41 -20.24 -11.76 8.44
N LEU A 42 -19.28 -12.16 9.28
CA LEU A 42 -19.29 -13.48 9.94
C LEU A 42 -20.43 -13.61 10.96
N MET A 43 -20.69 -12.55 11.72
CA MET A 43 -21.78 -12.56 12.71
C MET A 43 -23.17 -12.64 12.08
N ARG A 44 -23.39 -12.10 10.86
CA ARG A 44 -24.68 -12.27 10.14
C ARG A 44 -25.03 -13.72 9.91
N ASN A 45 -24.03 -14.53 9.56
CA ASN A 45 -24.23 -15.96 9.26
C ASN A 45 -24.36 -16.81 10.55
N SER A 46 -24.14 -16.20 11.73
CA SER A 46 -24.10 -16.91 13.02
C SER A 46 -25.35 -16.70 13.88
N VAL A 47 -26.46 -16.26 13.32
CA VAL A 47 -27.72 -15.90 14.05
C VAL A 47 -28.24 -17.03 14.94
N SER A 48 -28.01 -18.29 14.56
CA SER A 48 -28.49 -19.47 15.31
C SER A 48 -27.64 -19.85 16.52
N SER A 49 -26.48 -19.21 16.76
CA SER A 49 -25.51 -19.66 17.76
C SER A 49 -25.74 -19.10 19.18
N GLY A 50 -26.70 -18.18 19.39
CA GLY A 50 -26.88 -17.51 20.67
C GLY A 50 -25.71 -16.59 21.07
N LEU A 51 -24.76 -16.32 20.15
CA LEU A 51 -23.60 -15.47 20.37
C LEU A 51 -24.00 -13.98 20.26
N ARG A 52 -23.65 -13.18 21.26
CA ARG A 52 -23.74 -11.72 21.22
C ARG A 52 -22.35 -11.11 21.18
N LEU A 53 -22.16 -10.12 20.31
CA LEU A 53 -20.87 -9.46 20.12
C LEU A 53 -20.99 -7.97 20.42
N ARG A 54 -20.13 -7.46 21.30
CA ARG A 54 -19.88 -6.04 21.48
C ARG A 54 -18.52 -5.70 20.89
N ILE A 55 -18.47 -4.69 20.02
CA ILE A 55 -17.27 -4.17 19.37
C ILE A 55 -17.05 -2.74 19.88
N ASP A 56 -15.99 -2.52 20.64
CA ASP A 56 -15.58 -1.20 21.10
C ASP A 56 -14.44 -0.68 20.19
N VAL A 57 -14.70 0.39 19.46
CA VAL A 57 -13.79 1.01 18.50
C VAL A 57 -13.15 2.23 19.13
N PHE A 58 -11.82 2.26 19.20
CA PHE A 58 -11.05 3.40 19.70
C PHE A 58 -10.34 4.11 18.55
N ASP A 59 -10.75 5.34 18.28
CA ASP A 59 -10.09 6.23 17.34
C ASP A 59 -10.35 7.68 17.79
N PRO A 60 -9.31 8.50 18.05
CA PRO A 60 -9.50 9.88 18.49
C PRO A 60 -10.15 10.77 17.43
N GLN A 61 -10.18 10.28 16.20
CA GLN A 61 -10.77 10.98 15.05
C GLN A 61 -12.13 10.37 14.68
N ILE A 62 -12.76 10.97 13.66
CA ILE A 62 -14.00 10.42 13.11
C ILE A 62 -13.71 9.05 12.50
N ALA A 63 -14.38 8.03 13.01
CA ALA A 63 -14.17 6.65 12.59
C ALA A 63 -14.32 6.45 11.06
N GLY A 64 -13.42 5.70 10.49
CA GLY A 64 -13.36 5.37 9.08
C GLY A 64 -12.30 6.14 8.29
N SER A 65 -12.10 7.43 8.54
CA SER A 65 -11.23 8.27 7.71
C SER A 65 -9.73 7.94 7.82
N GLY A 66 -9.24 7.50 8.97
CA GLY A 66 -7.82 7.29 9.24
C GLY A 66 -7.01 8.55 8.92
N LEU A 67 -5.97 8.43 8.09
CA LEU A 67 -5.13 9.57 7.66
C LEU A 67 -5.79 10.48 6.62
N HIS A 68 -6.95 10.10 6.08
CA HIS A 68 -7.65 10.83 5.04
C HIS A 68 -8.71 11.76 5.65
N HIS A 69 -8.27 12.82 6.36
CA HIS A 69 -9.21 13.76 6.97
C HIS A 69 -10.07 14.45 5.92
N THR A 70 -11.36 14.60 6.20
CA THR A 70 -12.35 15.18 5.26
C THR A 70 -12.14 16.66 4.96
N GLU A 71 -11.40 17.35 5.83
CA GLU A 71 -11.09 18.78 5.73
C GLU A 71 -9.71 19.05 5.08
N GLN A 72 -9.03 18.00 4.59
CA GLN A 72 -7.78 18.18 3.86
C GLN A 72 -8.02 19.00 2.59
N PRO A 73 -7.09 19.92 2.24
CA PRO A 73 -7.21 20.70 1.01
C PRO A 73 -7.14 19.83 -0.25
N ASP A 74 -7.80 20.29 -1.31
CA ASP A 74 -7.91 19.56 -2.58
C ASP A 74 -6.56 19.34 -3.29
N TYR A 75 -5.56 20.18 -3.03
CA TYR A 75 -4.21 19.95 -3.55
C TYR A 75 -3.49 18.74 -2.92
N LEU A 76 -4.00 18.14 -1.84
CA LEU A 76 -3.48 16.88 -1.29
C LEU A 76 -4.14 15.70 -2.00
N MET A 77 -3.46 15.20 -3.03
CA MET A 77 -4.00 14.19 -3.93
C MET A 77 -3.62 12.77 -3.51
N LEU A 78 -4.46 11.81 -3.87
CA LEU A 78 -4.13 10.39 -3.81
C LEU A 78 -3.10 10.04 -4.89
N ASN A 79 -2.25 9.05 -4.62
CA ASN A 79 -1.36 8.43 -5.63
C ASN A 79 -1.90 7.08 -6.15
N THR A 80 -3.16 6.78 -5.83
CA THR A 80 -3.88 5.59 -6.29
C THR A 80 -5.09 6.05 -7.09
N MET A 81 -5.33 5.42 -8.22
CA MET A 81 -6.44 5.76 -9.12
C MET A 81 -7.78 5.48 -8.45
N ALA A 82 -8.78 6.33 -8.71
CA ALA A 82 -10.10 6.23 -8.10
C ALA A 82 -10.77 4.86 -8.29
N GLY A 83 -10.59 4.25 -9.46
CA GLY A 83 -11.13 2.92 -9.76
C GLY A 83 -10.44 1.76 -9.06
N GLN A 84 -9.27 2.00 -8.44
CA GLN A 84 -8.50 0.99 -7.72
C GLN A 84 -8.80 0.94 -6.22
N LEU A 85 -9.79 1.67 -5.71
CA LEU A 85 -10.06 1.81 -4.29
C LEU A 85 -11.41 1.23 -3.90
N SER A 86 -11.44 0.46 -2.81
CA SER A 86 -12.66 -0.03 -2.18
C SER A 86 -12.42 -0.31 -0.69
N ALA A 87 -13.35 0.08 0.16
CA ALA A 87 -13.35 -0.32 1.56
C ALA A 87 -13.96 -1.71 1.76
N PHE A 88 -14.68 -2.21 0.76
CA PHE A 88 -15.41 -3.47 0.83
C PHE A 88 -14.71 -4.58 0.07
N SER A 89 -14.69 -5.76 0.67
CA SER A 89 -14.19 -6.96 0.03
C SER A 89 -15.19 -7.47 -1.02
N SER A 90 -14.73 -7.74 -2.23
CA SER A 90 -15.53 -8.43 -3.24
C SER A 90 -15.51 -9.95 -3.06
N ALA A 91 -14.51 -10.49 -2.34
CA ALA A 91 -14.41 -11.91 -2.03
C ALA A 91 -15.37 -12.34 -0.89
N PHE A 92 -15.59 -11.44 0.08
CA PHE A 92 -16.40 -11.72 1.27
C PHE A 92 -17.30 -10.51 1.60
N PRO A 93 -18.34 -10.26 0.80
CA PRO A 93 -19.20 -9.12 1.05
C PRO A 93 -19.97 -9.29 2.37
N ALA A 94 -19.87 -8.28 3.23
CA ALA A 94 -20.56 -8.26 4.53
C ALA A 94 -22.03 -7.82 4.44
N SER A 95 -22.50 -7.42 3.27
CA SER A 95 -23.85 -6.88 3.02
C SER A 95 -24.61 -7.70 2.00
N ASP A 96 -25.94 -7.58 1.95
CA ASP A 96 -26.82 -8.22 0.95
C ASP A 96 -26.56 -7.76 -0.50
N GLY A 97 -25.46 -7.09 -0.73
CA GLY A 97 -24.88 -6.67 -2.00
C GLY A 97 -23.48 -6.16 -1.80
N PRO A 98 -22.63 -6.12 -2.83
CA PRO A 98 -21.31 -5.52 -2.71
C PRO A 98 -21.48 -4.06 -2.32
N GLY A 99 -20.77 -3.63 -1.26
CA GLY A 99 -20.67 -2.22 -0.92
C GLY A 99 -20.08 -1.45 -2.11
N MET A 100 -20.45 -0.19 -2.28
CA MET A 100 -19.95 0.64 -3.37
C MET A 100 -18.43 0.75 -3.33
N THR A 101 -17.77 0.54 -4.47
CA THR A 101 -16.37 0.95 -4.64
C THR A 101 -16.26 2.48 -4.53
N PHE A 102 -15.06 2.98 -4.35
CA PHE A 102 -14.85 4.43 -4.27
C PHE A 102 -15.32 5.16 -5.53
N LEU A 103 -15.05 4.61 -6.72
CA LEU A 103 -15.51 5.21 -7.98
C LEU A 103 -17.04 5.23 -8.09
N GLN A 104 -17.72 4.13 -7.72
CA GLN A 104 -19.19 4.08 -7.69
C GLN A 104 -19.76 5.11 -6.70
N TRP A 105 -19.12 5.28 -5.54
CA TRP A 105 -19.50 6.30 -4.56
C TRP A 105 -19.32 7.72 -5.11
N CYS A 106 -18.21 8.00 -5.81
CA CYS A 106 -18.00 9.29 -6.47
C CYS A 106 -19.12 9.60 -7.49
N HIS A 107 -19.52 8.59 -8.28
CA HIS A 107 -20.62 8.76 -9.24
C HIS A 107 -21.97 8.97 -8.55
N ALA A 108 -22.27 8.18 -7.51
CA ALA A 108 -23.51 8.33 -6.74
C ALA A 108 -23.61 9.70 -6.02
N ARG A 109 -22.46 10.27 -5.62
CA ARG A 109 -22.36 11.61 -5.03
C ARG A 109 -22.21 12.73 -6.06
N GLN A 110 -22.21 12.39 -7.36
CA GLN A 110 -22.04 13.35 -8.47
C GLN A 110 -20.77 14.20 -8.34
N VAL A 111 -19.69 13.60 -7.82
CA VAL A 111 -18.39 14.28 -7.72
C VAL A 111 -17.89 14.67 -9.10
N ARG A 112 -17.50 15.93 -9.26
CA ARG A 112 -16.93 16.45 -10.50
C ARG A 112 -15.57 17.06 -10.25
N LEU A 113 -14.69 16.91 -11.22
CA LEU A 113 -13.31 17.38 -11.17
C LEU A 113 -13.05 18.45 -12.24
N ASP A 114 -12.25 19.44 -11.89
CA ASP A 114 -11.66 20.37 -12.83
C ASP A 114 -10.49 19.75 -13.64
N GLU A 115 -9.78 20.56 -14.40
CA GLU A 115 -8.62 20.11 -15.20
C GLU A 115 -7.42 19.68 -14.35
N ARG A 116 -7.34 20.14 -13.09
CA ARG A 116 -6.28 19.80 -12.11
C ARG A 116 -6.63 18.59 -11.26
N GLY A 117 -7.83 18.04 -11.41
CA GLY A 117 -8.32 16.95 -10.56
C GLY A 117 -8.90 17.43 -9.22
N HIS A 118 -9.05 18.74 -8.99
CA HIS A 118 -9.69 19.28 -7.79
C HIS A 118 -11.22 19.21 -7.91
N VAL A 119 -11.91 19.26 -6.77
CA VAL A 119 -13.38 19.22 -6.76
C VAL A 119 -13.96 20.51 -7.34
N ALA A 120 -14.75 20.39 -8.40
CA ALA A 120 -15.27 21.53 -9.17
C ALA A 120 -16.74 21.88 -8.88
N GLY A 121 -17.32 21.38 -7.79
CA GLY A 121 -18.74 21.61 -7.47
C GLY A 121 -19.67 21.05 -8.55
N HIS A 122 -20.49 21.93 -9.17
CA HIS A 122 -21.42 21.53 -10.24
C HIS A 122 -20.80 21.58 -11.64
N SER A 123 -19.65 22.24 -11.81
CA SER A 123 -18.89 22.31 -13.06
C SER A 123 -17.90 21.15 -13.18
N GLY A 124 -17.22 21.06 -14.31
CA GLY A 124 -16.22 20.03 -14.52
C GLY A 124 -16.79 18.68 -15.01
N ARG A 125 -15.94 17.66 -15.07
CA ARG A 125 -16.29 16.31 -15.55
C ARG A 125 -16.48 15.32 -14.41
N ALA A 126 -17.19 14.23 -14.68
CA ALA A 126 -17.29 13.11 -13.74
C ALA A 126 -15.93 12.45 -13.51
N VAL A 127 -15.76 11.83 -12.33
CA VAL A 127 -14.57 11.05 -11.98
C VAL A 127 -14.49 9.82 -12.88
N ARG A 128 -13.29 9.55 -13.42
CA ARG A 128 -12.98 8.38 -14.24
C ARG A 128 -12.14 7.38 -13.45
N PHE A 129 -12.04 6.16 -13.94
CA PHE A 129 -11.25 5.09 -13.30
C PHE A 129 -9.81 5.51 -13.02
N GLY A 130 -9.14 6.09 -14.02
CA GLY A 130 -7.72 6.47 -13.97
C GLY A 130 -7.41 7.80 -13.27
N ASP A 131 -8.41 8.49 -12.72
CA ASP A 131 -8.20 9.78 -12.07
C ASP A 131 -7.54 9.62 -10.70
N PHE A 132 -6.63 10.53 -10.40
CA PHE A 132 -6.18 10.82 -9.05
C PHE A 132 -7.04 11.95 -8.49
N VAL A 133 -7.48 11.80 -7.25
CA VAL A 133 -8.46 12.72 -6.65
C VAL A 133 -8.01 13.19 -5.27
N PRO A 134 -8.57 14.29 -4.72
CA PRO A 134 -8.25 14.76 -3.38
C PRO A 134 -8.44 13.69 -2.30
N ARG A 135 -7.51 13.62 -1.35
CA ARG A 135 -7.56 12.67 -0.22
C ARG A 135 -8.80 12.82 0.65
N ALA A 136 -9.30 14.05 0.77
CA ALA A 136 -10.53 14.33 1.51
C ALA A 136 -11.73 13.53 0.98
N LEU A 137 -11.82 13.27 -0.33
CA LEU A 137 -12.88 12.46 -0.92
C LEU A 137 -12.82 11.00 -0.43
N LEU A 138 -11.61 10.43 -0.36
CA LEU A 138 -11.43 9.09 0.18
C LEU A 138 -11.83 9.03 1.66
N GLY A 139 -11.47 10.04 2.45
CA GLY A 139 -11.89 10.16 3.83
C GLY A 139 -13.42 10.16 3.99
N ARG A 140 -14.12 10.95 3.19
CA ARG A 140 -15.60 11.01 3.18
C ARG A 140 -16.21 9.65 2.79
N TYR A 141 -15.65 9.00 1.77
CA TYR A 141 -16.06 7.65 1.37
C TYR A 141 -15.90 6.64 2.51
N LEU A 142 -14.72 6.59 3.14
CA LEU A 142 -14.45 5.64 4.23
C LEU A 142 -15.36 5.88 5.44
N GLN A 143 -15.69 7.15 5.77
CA GLN A 143 -16.67 7.47 6.80
C GLN A 143 -18.08 6.99 6.43
N ASP A 144 -18.49 7.16 5.17
CA ASP A 144 -19.79 6.65 4.70
C ASP A 144 -19.83 5.12 4.73
N CYS A 145 -18.70 4.45 4.43
CA CYS A 145 -18.58 2.99 4.58
C CYS A 145 -18.74 2.55 6.05
N TYR A 146 -18.08 3.24 6.99
CA TYR A 146 -18.24 2.98 8.42
C TYR A 146 -19.71 3.13 8.83
N ARG A 147 -20.36 4.23 8.47
CA ARG A 147 -21.79 4.47 8.79
C ARG A 147 -22.70 3.41 8.19
N LEU A 148 -22.38 2.93 6.97
CA LEU A 148 -23.12 1.85 6.33
C LEU A 148 -23.00 0.56 7.13
N LEU A 149 -21.80 0.16 7.53
CA LEU A 149 -21.56 -1.03 8.34
C LEU A 149 -22.31 -0.99 9.67
N ILE A 150 -22.30 0.17 10.36
CA ILE A 150 -23.07 0.34 11.59
C ILE A 150 -24.58 0.16 11.38
N ARG A 151 -25.13 0.75 10.30
CA ARG A 151 -26.57 0.59 9.99
C ARG A 151 -26.95 -0.83 9.62
N GLN A 152 -26.01 -1.61 9.13
CA GLN A 152 -26.21 -2.98 8.68
C GLN A 152 -25.84 -4.01 9.75
N CYS A 153 -25.45 -3.61 10.98
CA CYS A 153 -25.16 -4.52 12.06
C CYS A 153 -26.38 -5.40 12.39
N PRO A 154 -26.21 -6.72 12.56
CA PRO A 154 -27.25 -7.59 13.09
C PRO A 154 -27.61 -7.18 14.52
N GLU A 155 -28.84 -7.46 14.97
CA GLU A 155 -29.34 -7.08 16.32
C GLU A 155 -28.49 -7.61 17.48
N HIS A 156 -27.82 -8.74 17.28
CA HIS A 156 -26.93 -9.35 18.29
C HIS A 156 -25.50 -8.81 18.25
N VAL A 157 -25.21 -7.81 17.39
CA VAL A 157 -23.91 -7.11 17.30
C VAL A 157 -24.10 -5.65 17.66
N GLN A 158 -23.33 -5.17 18.64
CA GLN A 158 -23.31 -3.76 19.05
C GLN A 158 -21.94 -3.18 18.75
N VAL A 159 -21.88 -2.02 18.10
CA VAL A 159 -20.63 -1.30 17.84
C VAL A 159 -20.69 0.05 18.54
N GLN A 160 -19.67 0.33 19.37
CA GLN A 160 -19.52 1.58 20.08
C GLN A 160 -18.22 2.26 19.69
N HIS A 161 -18.28 3.48 19.19
CA HIS A 161 -17.09 4.31 18.92
C HIS A 161 -16.76 5.15 20.15
N HIS A 162 -15.49 5.13 20.54
CA HIS A 162 -14.88 5.95 21.58
C HIS A 162 -13.86 6.89 20.89
N ALA A 163 -14.14 8.20 20.93
CA ALA A 163 -13.27 9.23 20.34
C ALA A 163 -12.05 9.50 21.24
N GLU A 164 -11.32 8.44 21.58
CA GLU A 164 -10.17 8.45 22.49
C GLU A 164 -9.05 7.57 21.98
N SER A 165 -7.82 7.91 22.39
CA SER A 165 -6.64 7.06 22.18
C SER A 165 -6.49 6.10 23.36
N VAL A 166 -6.16 4.84 23.08
CA VAL A 166 -5.73 3.88 24.09
C VAL A 166 -4.23 4.09 24.34
N SER A 167 -3.86 4.24 25.60
CA SER A 167 -2.47 4.48 26.03
C SER A 167 -1.81 3.28 26.68
N GLN A 168 -2.60 2.38 27.30
CA GLN A 168 -2.08 1.19 27.97
C GLN A 168 -2.99 -0.02 27.74
N CYS A 169 -2.38 -1.21 27.80
CA CYS A 169 -3.08 -2.48 27.74
C CYS A 169 -2.46 -3.45 28.76
N ARG A 170 -3.28 -4.04 29.61
CA ARG A 170 -2.86 -5.00 30.65
C ARG A 170 -3.65 -6.30 30.51
N PRO A 171 -3.04 -7.46 30.75
CA PRO A 171 -3.79 -8.69 30.94
C PRO A 171 -4.79 -8.56 32.09
N LEU A 172 -5.95 -9.17 31.97
CA LEU A 172 -6.91 -9.26 33.08
C LEU A 172 -6.36 -10.15 34.18
N PRO A 173 -6.51 -9.79 35.47
CA PRO A 173 -6.03 -10.60 36.60
C PRO A 173 -6.80 -11.90 36.76
N ASP A 174 -8.10 -11.90 36.45
CA ASP A 174 -9.03 -12.97 36.78
C ASP A 174 -9.44 -13.83 35.57
N GLY A 175 -8.67 -13.82 34.49
CA GLY A 175 -8.97 -14.60 33.30
C GLY A 175 -8.31 -14.10 32.02
N PRO A 176 -8.54 -14.79 30.90
CA PRO A 176 -7.97 -14.39 29.64
C PRO A 176 -8.71 -13.14 29.08
N GLY A 177 -7.94 -12.14 28.66
CA GLY A 177 -8.47 -10.89 28.10
C GLY A 177 -7.61 -9.70 28.46
N TRP A 178 -8.11 -8.51 28.16
CA TRP A 178 -7.37 -7.26 28.25
C TRP A 178 -8.14 -6.20 29.03
N ARG A 179 -7.43 -5.42 29.83
CA ARG A 179 -7.87 -4.13 30.34
C ARG A 179 -7.16 -3.03 29.56
N LEU A 180 -7.94 -2.27 28.82
CA LEU A 180 -7.47 -1.09 28.07
C LEU A 180 -7.64 0.15 28.96
N VAL A 181 -6.66 1.06 28.89
CA VAL A 181 -6.71 2.38 29.55
C VAL A 181 -6.55 3.44 28.46
N THR A 182 -7.50 4.36 28.38
CA THR A 182 -7.44 5.49 27.43
C THR A 182 -6.54 6.61 27.94
N ALA A 183 -6.25 7.59 27.09
CA ALA A 183 -5.48 8.78 27.46
C ALA A 183 -6.17 9.60 28.55
N SER A 184 -7.51 9.57 28.65
CA SER A 184 -8.28 10.21 29.73
C SER A 184 -8.27 9.43 31.04
N GLY A 185 -7.73 8.18 31.06
CA GLY A 185 -7.75 7.30 32.23
C GLY A 185 -8.97 6.39 32.32
N TRP A 186 -9.92 6.47 31.38
CA TRP A 186 -11.04 5.55 31.34
C TRP A 186 -10.57 4.12 31.03
N GLN A 187 -11.25 3.14 31.64
CA GLN A 187 -10.87 1.73 31.53
C GLN A 187 -11.98 0.87 30.94
N LEU A 188 -11.59 -0.09 30.12
CA LEU A 188 -12.49 -1.06 29.51
C LEU A 188 -11.85 -2.45 29.50
N ALA A 189 -12.62 -3.48 29.89
CA ALA A 189 -12.23 -4.88 29.74
C ALA A 189 -12.75 -5.44 28.43
N CYS A 190 -11.94 -6.23 27.72
CA CYS A 190 -12.32 -6.94 26.50
C CYS A 190 -11.68 -8.33 26.41
N ASP A 191 -12.31 -9.22 25.62
CA ASP A 191 -11.85 -10.59 25.42
C ASP A 191 -10.74 -10.69 24.37
N ALA A 192 -10.73 -9.76 23.40
CA ALA A 192 -9.78 -9.71 22.29
C ALA A 192 -9.49 -8.28 21.85
N LEU A 193 -8.28 -8.06 21.32
CA LEU A 193 -7.80 -6.76 20.87
C LEU A 193 -7.22 -6.85 19.46
N PHE A 194 -7.69 -5.96 18.57
CA PHE A 194 -7.12 -5.72 17.26
C PHE A 194 -6.39 -4.38 17.23
N LEU A 195 -5.11 -4.40 16.82
CA LEU A 195 -4.28 -3.22 16.60
C LEU A 195 -4.25 -2.90 15.10
N THR A 196 -4.87 -1.78 14.72
CA THR A 196 -4.95 -1.28 13.34
C THR A 196 -4.62 0.21 13.27
N THR A 197 -3.72 0.68 14.16
CA THR A 197 -3.43 2.10 14.40
C THR A 197 -2.79 2.84 13.22
N GLY A 198 -2.28 2.12 12.21
CA GLY A 198 -1.72 2.75 11.02
C GLY A 198 -0.37 3.46 11.27
N HIS A 199 -0.12 4.49 10.47
CA HIS A 199 1.09 5.31 10.58
C HIS A 199 0.99 6.31 11.74
N SER A 200 2.08 6.50 12.48
CA SER A 200 2.23 7.66 13.35
C SER A 200 2.55 8.89 12.47
N THR A 201 1.68 9.88 12.48
CA THR A 201 1.94 11.17 11.82
C THR A 201 2.87 12.01 12.69
N ALA A 202 3.95 12.56 12.09
CA ALA A 202 4.67 13.65 12.72
C ALA A 202 3.78 14.89 12.76
N ALA A 203 3.82 15.65 13.87
CA ALA A 203 3.13 16.93 13.94
C ALA A 203 3.64 17.86 12.82
N THR A 204 2.73 18.45 12.07
CA THR A 204 3.06 19.48 11.08
C THR A 204 3.54 20.72 11.81
N GLN A 205 4.69 21.24 11.41
CA GLN A 205 5.18 22.52 11.93
C GLN A 205 4.27 23.66 11.46
N GLU A 206 3.68 24.40 12.38
CA GLU A 206 2.74 25.50 12.07
C GLU A 206 3.42 26.76 11.53
N THR A 207 4.68 26.99 11.87
CA THR A 207 5.44 28.18 11.44
C THR A 207 6.57 27.79 10.49
N VAL A 208 6.47 28.22 9.26
CA VAL A 208 7.46 28.02 8.20
C VAL A 208 8.07 29.37 7.84
N GLY A 209 9.39 29.49 7.94
CA GLY A 209 10.15 30.69 7.57
C GLY A 209 10.05 31.03 6.08
N GLN A 210 10.78 32.08 5.66
CA GLN A 210 10.80 32.50 4.25
C GLN A 210 11.71 31.64 3.37
N CYS A 211 12.59 30.85 3.99
CA CYS A 211 13.48 29.93 3.32
C CYS A 211 13.47 28.57 4.01
N VAL A 212 13.08 27.52 3.28
CA VAL A 212 12.90 26.18 3.83
C VAL A 212 13.65 25.13 3.03
N ALA A 213 14.07 24.06 3.71
CA ALA A 213 14.55 22.86 3.07
C ALA A 213 13.57 21.72 3.30
N ILE A 214 13.24 20.96 2.25
CA ILE A 214 12.43 19.74 2.29
C ILE A 214 13.38 18.55 2.18
N GLU A 215 13.44 17.72 3.22
CA GLU A 215 14.19 16.47 3.22
C GLU A 215 13.32 15.33 2.72
N GLY A 216 13.45 14.99 1.46
CA GLY A 216 12.67 13.96 0.77
C GLY A 216 12.33 14.38 -0.65
N LEU A 217 12.09 13.38 -1.53
CA LEU A 217 11.70 13.58 -2.94
C LEU A 217 10.48 12.72 -3.31
N GLY A 218 9.85 12.09 -2.32
CA GLY A 218 8.68 11.22 -2.50
C GLY A 218 7.35 11.97 -2.33
N LEU A 219 6.28 11.21 -2.13
CA LEU A 219 4.90 11.73 -2.02
C LEU A 219 4.74 12.80 -0.93
N THR A 220 5.30 12.55 0.26
CA THR A 220 5.22 13.51 1.38
C THR A 220 5.91 14.83 1.02
N ALA A 221 7.04 14.78 0.28
CA ALA A 221 7.71 15.99 -0.19
C ALA A 221 6.87 16.75 -1.20
N MET A 222 6.16 16.05 -2.11
CA MET A 222 5.24 16.67 -3.07
C MET A 222 4.03 17.30 -2.35
N ASP A 223 3.50 16.66 -1.31
CA ASP A 223 2.42 17.23 -0.50
C ASP A 223 2.87 18.48 0.26
N THR A 224 4.05 18.43 0.87
CA THR A 224 4.66 19.59 1.55
C THR A 224 4.87 20.73 0.57
N LEU A 225 5.38 20.43 -0.63
CA LEU A 225 5.58 21.41 -1.68
C LEU A 225 4.26 22.07 -2.11
N ALA A 226 3.19 21.28 -2.33
CA ALA A 226 1.87 21.79 -2.65
C ALA A 226 1.31 22.70 -1.54
N GLN A 227 1.53 22.33 -0.26
CA GLN A 227 1.14 23.16 0.88
C GLN A 227 1.87 24.50 0.91
N LEU A 228 3.16 24.50 0.56
CA LEU A 228 4.00 25.71 0.54
C LEU A 228 3.77 26.60 -0.68
N THR A 229 3.09 26.11 -1.70
CA THR A 229 2.84 26.78 -2.98
C THR A 229 1.34 27.03 -3.21
N GLU A 230 0.56 26.06 -3.64
CA GLU A 230 -0.91 26.19 -3.84
C GLU A 230 -1.61 26.56 -2.52
N GLY A 231 -1.22 25.95 -1.40
CA GLY A 231 -1.73 26.26 -0.06
C GLY A 231 -1.46 27.70 0.39
N ARG A 232 -0.51 28.39 -0.24
CA ARG A 232 -0.22 29.81 -0.02
C ARG A 232 -0.78 30.72 -1.12
N GLY A 233 -1.61 30.17 -2.03
CA GLY A 233 -2.35 30.92 -3.04
C GLY A 233 -1.66 31.03 -4.38
N GLY A 234 -0.53 30.36 -4.59
CA GLY A 234 0.06 30.20 -5.93
C GLY A 234 -0.82 29.35 -6.82
N ARG A 235 -0.67 29.49 -8.13
CA ARG A 235 -1.53 28.82 -9.12
C ARG A 235 -0.72 28.28 -10.28
N PHE A 236 -1.16 27.13 -10.80
CA PHE A 236 -0.66 26.59 -12.06
C PHE A 236 -1.58 27.02 -13.20
N ILE A 237 -1.01 27.62 -14.22
CA ILE A 237 -1.73 28.10 -15.40
C ILE A 237 -1.25 27.24 -16.58
N ARG A 238 -2.19 26.69 -17.34
CA ARG A 238 -1.87 25.91 -18.53
C ARG A 238 -1.09 26.73 -19.54
N ASP A 239 -0.03 26.17 -20.07
CA ASP A 239 0.78 26.76 -21.13
C ASP A 239 1.33 25.67 -22.08
N GLY A 240 2.10 26.08 -23.10
CA GLY A 240 2.72 25.19 -24.08
C GLY A 240 4.08 24.62 -23.66
N SER A 241 4.51 24.77 -22.41
CA SER A 241 5.78 24.23 -21.90
C SER A 241 5.77 22.70 -21.86
N LEU A 242 6.95 22.11 -21.70
CA LEU A 242 7.08 20.65 -21.53
C LEU A 242 6.35 20.15 -20.27
N ALA A 243 6.32 20.95 -19.20
CA ALA A 243 5.52 20.69 -18.00
C ALA A 243 4.01 20.74 -18.29
N GLY A 244 3.57 21.46 -19.32
CA GLY A 244 2.17 21.73 -19.64
C GLY A 244 1.55 22.81 -18.77
N TRP A 245 2.29 23.30 -17.76
CA TRP A 245 1.86 24.28 -16.78
C TRP A 245 2.98 25.25 -16.45
N ARG A 246 2.62 26.52 -16.25
CA ARG A 246 3.48 27.56 -15.71
C ARG A 246 2.99 27.92 -14.30
N TYR A 247 3.91 27.98 -13.34
CA TYR A 247 3.57 28.42 -11.99
C TYR A 247 3.51 29.95 -11.90
N GLN A 248 2.43 30.45 -11.34
CA GLN A 248 2.24 31.86 -10.99
C GLN A 248 2.32 31.99 -9.47
N ALA A 249 3.38 32.60 -8.98
CA ALA A 249 3.58 32.81 -7.56
C ALA A 249 2.57 33.83 -7.00
N SER A 250 2.14 33.60 -5.75
CA SER A 250 1.33 34.55 -4.97
C SER A 250 2.18 35.62 -4.27
N GLY A 251 3.50 35.40 -4.19
CA GLY A 251 4.45 36.21 -3.40
C GLY A 251 4.49 35.85 -1.92
N ARG A 252 3.78 34.77 -1.50
CA ARG A 252 3.77 34.26 -0.11
C ARG A 252 4.50 32.94 0.04
N GLU A 253 5.00 32.39 -1.06
CA GLU A 253 5.78 31.16 -1.07
C GLU A 253 7.16 31.39 -0.45
N PRO A 254 7.67 30.45 0.36
CA PRO A 254 9.06 30.46 0.76
C PRO A 254 9.94 30.07 -0.44
N ARG A 255 11.23 30.41 -0.38
CA ARG A 255 12.23 29.74 -1.20
C ARG A 255 12.41 28.32 -0.71
N VAL A 256 12.27 27.32 -1.59
CA VAL A 256 12.31 25.90 -1.22
C VAL A 256 13.58 25.24 -1.76
N TYR A 257 14.35 24.62 -0.88
CA TYR A 257 15.44 23.71 -1.24
C TYR A 257 14.95 22.27 -1.05
N MET A 258 15.13 21.41 -2.06
CA MET A 258 14.77 20.00 -1.94
C MET A 258 16.00 19.11 -2.08
N TYR A 259 16.13 18.12 -1.21
CA TYR A 259 17.21 17.16 -1.21
C TYR A 259 16.79 15.81 -0.64
N SER A 260 17.58 14.77 -0.93
CA SER A 260 17.43 13.47 -0.27
C SER A 260 18.77 12.78 -0.14
N ARG A 261 18.84 11.77 0.72
CA ARG A 261 20.04 10.96 0.91
C ARG A 261 20.58 10.35 -0.39
N SER A 262 19.71 9.84 -1.24
CA SER A 262 20.10 9.23 -2.51
C SER A 262 20.17 10.22 -3.68
N GLY A 263 19.48 11.35 -3.61
CA GLY A 263 19.31 12.25 -4.74
C GLY A 263 18.55 11.66 -5.92
N LEU A 264 18.01 10.44 -5.80
CA LEU A 264 17.31 9.77 -6.87
C LEU A 264 15.83 10.17 -6.90
N PRO A 265 15.28 10.53 -8.08
CA PRO A 265 13.88 10.85 -8.23
C PRO A 265 12.98 9.61 -8.12
N PHE A 266 11.70 9.84 -7.83
CA PHE A 266 10.66 8.83 -7.94
C PHE A 266 10.12 8.77 -9.36
N HIS A 267 9.71 7.59 -9.81
CA HIS A 267 9.02 7.42 -11.08
C HIS A 267 7.58 7.92 -11.01
N ALA A 268 7.16 8.71 -12.01
CA ALA A 268 5.76 9.09 -12.14
C ALA A 268 4.89 7.87 -12.44
N ARG A 269 3.68 7.87 -11.87
CA ARG A 269 2.66 6.87 -12.18
C ARG A 269 2.30 6.92 -13.67
N PRO A 270 2.25 5.77 -14.37
CA PRO A 270 1.81 5.76 -15.75
C PRO A 270 0.35 6.22 -15.85
N ARG A 271 0.08 7.06 -16.86
CA ARG A 271 -1.27 7.52 -17.16
C ARG A 271 -2.11 6.34 -17.69
N LEU A 272 -3.35 6.27 -17.26
CA LEU A 272 -4.34 5.40 -17.89
C LEU A 272 -5.14 6.24 -18.91
N HIS A 273 -5.18 5.81 -20.16
CA HIS A 273 -5.95 6.44 -21.21
C HIS A 273 -7.40 5.95 -21.19
N ASP A 274 -8.34 6.79 -21.66
CA ASP A 274 -9.78 6.48 -21.62
C ASP A 274 -10.19 5.24 -22.45
N ASP A 275 -9.37 4.89 -23.45
CA ASP A 275 -9.53 3.68 -24.28
C ASP A 275 -8.96 2.42 -23.60
N GLU A 276 -8.29 2.59 -22.47
CA GLU A 276 -7.74 1.51 -21.66
C GLU A 276 -8.68 1.20 -20.48
N SER A 277 -9.75 0.42 -20.72
CA SER A 277 -10.50 -0.14 -19.58
C SER A 277 -9.65 -1.18 -18.85
N THR A 278 -9.88 -1.34 -17.54
CA THR A 278 -9.18 -2.36 -16.72
C THR A 278 -9.28 -3.77 -17.28
N ASP A 279 -10.37 -4.07 -17.97
CA ASP A 279 -10.60 -5.35 -18.64
C ASP A 279 -9.72 -5.55 -19.88
N LYS A 280 -9.11 -4.47 -20.40
CA LYS A 280 -8.24 -4.49 -21.60
C LYS A 280 -6.76 -4.38 -21.30
N LYS A 281 -6.33 -4.26 -20.04
CA LYS A 281 -4.92 -4.44 -19.68
C LYS A 281 -4.56 -5.86 -20.11
N ALA A 282 -3.85 -6.01 -21.25
CA ALA A 282 -3.37 -7.32 -21.68
C ALA A 282 -2.48 -7.88 -20.56
N VAL A 283 -3.05 -8.76 -19.76
CA VAL A 283 -2.32 -9.44 -18.69
C VAL A 283 -1.33 -10.35 -19.40
N LEU A 284 -0.08 -9.90 -19.42
CA LEU A 284 1.01 -10.74 -19.93
C LEU A 284 1.22 -11.92 -18.97
N PRO A 285 1.42 -13.14 -19.49
CA PRO A 285 1.69 -14.29 -18.64
C PRO A 285 2.98 -14.07 -17.84
N ARG A 286 2.97 -14.43 -16.56
CA ARG A 286 4.18 -14.48 -15.73
C ARG A 286 5.04 -15.64 -16.18
N LEU A 287 6.28 -15.38 -16.55
CA LEU A 287 7.16 -16.38 -17.20
C LEU A 287 8.26 -16.88 -16.27
N TYR A 288 8.96 -15.99 -15.60
CA TYR A 288 10.18 -16.31 -14.84
C TYR A 288 10.01 -16.05 -13.35
N PHE A 289 9.44 -14.90 -12.97
CA PHE A 289 9.15 -14.60 -11.58
C PHE A 289 7.74 -15.11 -11.24
N THR A 290 7.64 -16.38 -10.85
CA THR A 290 6.40 -17.11 -10.59
C THR A 290 6.41 -17.75 -9.20
N ALA A 291 5.23 -18.09 -8.68
CA ALA A 291 5.14 -18.83 -7.42
C ALA A 291 5.89 -20.17 -7.46
N GLN A 292 5.81 -20.87 -8.61
CA GLN A 292 6.53 -22.14 -8.81
C GLN A 292 8.05 -21.94 -8.78
N ALA A 293 8.58 -20.89 -9.43
CA ALA A 293 10.01 -20.60 -9.40
C ALA A 293 10.49 -20.30 -7.97
N ILE A 294 9.73 -19.55 -7.18
CA ILE A 294 10.02 -19.28 -5.77
C ILE A 294 10.04 -20.59 -4.96
N ASP A 295 9.07 -21.47 -5.17
CA ASP A 295 8.99 -22.76 -4.46
C ASP A 295 10.19 -23.66 -4.81
N VAL A 296 10.62 -23.71 -6.07
CA VAL A 296 11.81 -24.45 -6.50
C VAL A 296 13.08 -23.90 -5.82
N LEU A 297 13.24 -22.57 -5.76
CA LEU A 297 14.37 -21.95 -5.06
C LEU A 297 14.37 -22.31 -3.57
N ARG A 298 13.21 -22.30 -2.92
CA ARG A 298 13.08 -22.67 -1.51
C ARG A 298 13.44 -24.14 -1.23
N LEU A 299 13.03 -25.04 -2.12
CA LEU A 299 13.41 -26.45 -2.01
C LEU A 299 14.92 -26.66 -2.18
N GLY A 300 15.61 -25.82 -2.92
CA GLY A 300 17.07 -25.84 -3.10
C GLY A 300 17.84 -25.16 -1.96
N SER A 301 17.19 -24.38 -1.11
CA SER A 301 17.84 -23.68 0.00
C SER A 301 17.89 -24.54 1.28
N ALA A 302 18.92 -24.35 2.12
CA ALA A 302 19.17 -25.19 3.30
C ALA A 302 18.05 -25.15 4.36
N ASN A 303 17.29 -24.05 4.43
CA ASN A 303 16.26 -23.84 5.45
C ASN A 303 14.95 -23.25 4.88
N GLY A 304 14.75 -23.31 3.56
CA GLY A 304 13.58 -22.74 2.89
C GLY A 304 13.59 -21.20 2.78
N ARG A 305 14.67 -20.54 3.23
CA ARG A 305 14.84 -19.08 3.15
C ARG A 305 15.69 -18.72 1.94
N LEU A 306 15.36 -17.57 1.33
CA LEU A 306 16.02 -17.10 0.12
C LEU A 306 16.93 -15.91 0.40
N ASP A 307 17.89 -15.69 -0.49
CA ASP A 307 18.59 -14.42 -0.62
C ASP A 307 17.94 -13.61 -1.74
N PHE A 308 17.47 -12.39 -1.40
CA PHE A 308 16.75 -11.56 -2.38
C PHE A 308 17.64 -11.18 -3.57
N ARG A 309 18.87 -10.79 -3.30
CA ARG A 309 19.80 -10.30 -4.33
C ARG A 309 20.28 -11.40 -5.28
N TYR A 310 20.54 -12.58 -4.74
CA TYR A 310 21.12 -13.68 -5.51
C TYR A 310 20.08 -14.65 -6.07
N ASP A 311 18.99 -14.90 -5.36
CA ASP A 311 17.99 -15.89 -5.77
C ASP A 311 16.81 -15.23 -6.51
N VAL A 312 16.32 -14.06 -6.04
CA VAL A 312 15.04 -13.49 -6.47
C VAL A 312 15.21 -12.39 -7.51
N LEU A 313 16.13 -11.44 -7.29
CA LEU A 313 16.33 -10.31 -8.19
C LEU A 313 16.62 -10.73 -9.63
N PRO A 314 17.43 -11.78 -9.93
CA PRO A 314 17.64 -12.25 -11.29
C PRO A 314 16.35 -12.70 -12.00
N LEU A 315 15.38 -13.25 -11.25
CA LEU A 315 14.07 -13.63 -11.81
C LEU A 315 13.23 -12.39 -12.13
N ILE A 316 13.27 -11.37 -11.26
CA ILE A 316 12.59 -10.10 -11.49
C ILE A 316 13.16 -9.39 -12.71
N GLU A 317 14.50 -9.31 -12.84
CA GLU A 317 15.17 -8.71 -13.99
C GLU A 317 14.82 -9.45 -15.30
N ALA A 318 14.79 -10.79 -15.28
CA ALA A 318 14.39 -11.60 -16.43
C ALA A 318 12.91 -11.35 -16.80
N GLU A 319 12.03 -11.27 -15.82
CA GLU A 319 10.61 -10.96 -16.04
C GLU A 319 10.42 -9.56 -16.62
N MET A 320 11.15 -8.56 -16.12
CA MET A 320 11.12 -7.19 -16.66
C MET A 320 11.53 -7.15 -18.13
N ARG A 321 12.59 -7.88 -18.53
CA ARG A 321 12.98 -8.01 -19.93
C ARG A 321 11.90 -8.70 -20.76
N ALA A 322 11.32 -9.79 -20.24
CA ALA A 322 10.26 -10.51 -20.95
C ALA A 322 9.02 -9.62 -21.18
N VAL A 323 8.60 -8.86 -20.16
CA VAL A 323 7.49 -7.91 -20.26
C VAL A 323 7.82 -6.79 -21.26
N PHE A 324 9.04 -6.23 -21.19
CA PHE A 324 9.47 -5.19 -22.13
C PHE A 324 9.39 -5.66 -23.57
N TYR A 325 9.99 -6.83 -23.90
CA TYR A 325 10.02 -7.31 -25.28
C TYR A 325 8.63 -7.73 -25.78
N GLN A 326 7.80 -8.35 -24.96
CA GLN A 326 6.41 -8.63 -25.34
C GLN A 326 5.63 -7.34 -25.65
N ALA A 327 5.81 -6.30 -24.81
CA ALA A 327 5.16 -5.01 -25.03
C ALA A 327 5.69 -4.32 -26.30
N ARG A 328 7.00 -4.37 -26.53
CA ARG A 328 7.66 -3.77 -27.68
C ARG A 328 7.22 -4.44 -28.98
N VAL A 329 7.26 -5.77 -29.02
CA VAL A 329 6.84 -6.55 -30.19
C VAL A 329 5.35 -6.34 -30.48
N ARG A 330 4.50 -6.30 -29.46
CA ARG A 330 3.06 -6.02 -29.63
C ARG A 330 2.82 -4.68 -30.34
N LEU A 331 3.65 -3.67 -30.09
CA LEU A 331 3.50 -2.33 -30.67
C LEU A 331 4.09 -2.26 -32.09
N ASP A 332 5.26 -2.86 -32.31
CA ASP A 332 6.02 -2.66 -33.55
C ASP A 332 5.76 -3.75 -34.60
N ALA A 333 5.46 -4.98 -34.16
CA ALA A 333 5.28 -6.15 -35.02
C ALA A 333 4.30 -7.16 -34.38
N PRO A 334 3.00 -6.83 -34.26
CA PRO A 334 2.02 -7.62 -33.51
C PRO A 334 1.87 -9.07 -34.03
N ASP A 335 2.15 -9.32 -35.28
CA ASP A 335 2.22 -10.66 -35.91
C ASP A 335 3.35 -11.53 -35.34
N GLN A 336 4.43 -10.91 -34.83
CA GLN A 336 5.56 -11.61 -34.22
C GLN A 336 5.36 -11.89 -32.73
N LEU A 337 4.29 -11.38 -32.10
CA LEU A 337 4.09 -11.50 -30.64
C LEU A 337 4.00 -12.95 -30.20
N GLN A 338 3.18 -13.77 -30.86
CA GLN A 338 3.01 -15.17 -30.50
C GLN A 338 4.30 -15.99 -30.66
N PRO A 339 5.05 -15.91 -31.78
CA PRO A 339 6.37 -16.54 -31.89
C PRO A 339 7.35 -16.13 -30.78
N VAL A 340 7.40 -14.84 -30.42
CA VAL A 340 8.27 -14.35 -29.35
C VAL A 340 7.84 -14.89 -27.99
N GLN A 341 6.54 -14.91 -27.69
CA GLN A 341 6.02 -15.50 -26.45
C GLN A 341 6.38 -16.98 -26.31
N GLN A 342 6.27 -17.76 -27.39
CA GLN A 342 6.68 -19.17 -27.37
C GLN A 342 8.17 -19.34 -27.09
N ARG A 343 9.05 -18.52 -27.69
CA ARG A 343 10.49 -18.56 -27.40
C ARG A 343 10.79 -18.17 -25.94
N LEU A 344 10.12 -17.16 -25.41
CA LEU A 344 10.25 -16.77 -24.01
C LEU A 344 9.86 -17.92 -23.06
N GLN A 345 8.74 -18.61 -23.33
CA GLN A 345 8.30 -19.76 -22.54
C GLN A 345 9.29 -20.94 -22.58
N GLN A 346 9.97 -21.14 -23.71
CA GLN A 346 10.96 -22.22 -23.89
C GLN A 346 12.31 -21.90 -23.24
N ALA A 347 12.59 -20.64 -22.94
CA ALA A 347 13.85 -20.21 -22.31
C ALA A 347 13.82 -20.41 -20.78
N THR A 348 13.77 -21.67 -20.34
CA THR A 348 13.55 -22.05 -18.94
C THR A 348 14.77 -21.85 -18.04
N ASP A 349 15.98 -21.90 -18.57
CA ASP A 349 17.23 -21.72 -17.82
C ASP A 349 17.94 -20.39 -18.14
N SER A 350 18.91 -20.01 -17.31
CA SER A 350 19.60 -18.73 -17.41
C SER A 350 20.35 -18.56 -18.74
N ALA A 351 21.00 -19.61 -19.25
CA ALA A 351 21.78 -19.54 -20.49
C ALA A 351 20.87 -19.33 -21.71
N LYS A 352 19.74 -20.06 -21.79
CA LYS A 352 18.75 -19.88 -22.86
C LYS A 352 18.13 -18.48 -22.80
N ARG A 353 17.81 -17.97 -21.60
CA ARG A 353 17.31 -16.60 -21.43
C ARG A 353 18.32 -15.57 -21.92
N GLN A 354 19.59 -15.70 -21.55
CA GLN A 354 20.64 -14.78 -21.97
C GLN A 354 20.78 -14.73 -23.52
N THR A 355 20.83 -15.89 -24.16
CA THR A 355 20.89 -15.98 -25.63
C THR A 355 19.67 -15.36 -26.30
N LEU A 356 18.47 -15.65 -25.77
CA LEU A 356 17.22 -15.09 -26.29
C LEU A 356 17.16 -13.57 -26.13
N PHE A 357 17.52 -13.03 -24.95
CA PHE A 357 17.51 -11.59 -24.71
C PHE A 357 18.54 -10.85 -25.57
N ALA A 358 19.71 -11.43 -25.85
CA ALA A 358 20.66 -10.87 -26.79
C ALA A 358 20.04 -10.78 -28.19
N TRP A 359 19.42 -11.85 -28.67
CA TRP A 359 18.71 -11.86 -29.95
C TRP A 359 17.57 -10.84 -30.01
N LEU A 360 16.75 -10.74 -28.93
CA LEU A 360 15.67 -9.76 -28.85
C LEU A 360 16.21 -8.33 -28.88
N ALA A 361 17.34 -8.05 -28.22
CA ALA A 361 17.97 -6.74 -28.19
C ALA A 361 18.44 -6.28 -29.58
N GLU A 362 18.97 -7.20 -30.38
CA GLU A 362 19.39 -6.93 -31.76
C GLU A 362 18.21 -6.54 -32.68
N HIS A 363 17.01 -7.11 -32.45
CA HIS A 363 15.83 -6.93 -33.30
C HIS A 363 14.93 -5.79 -32.87
N TRP A 364 14.79 -5.55 -31.54
CA TRP A 364 13.82 -4.58 -30.96
C TRP A 364 14.44 -3.55 -30.02
N GLY A 365 15.78 -3.46 -30.01
CA GLY A 365 16.51 -2.52 -29.18
C GLY A 365 16.77 -3.05 -27.76
N SER A 366 17.83 -2.54 -27.14
CA SER A 366 18.29 -2.97 -25.82
C SER A 366 17.38 -2.43 -24.70
N PHE A 367 17.09 -3.28 -23.72
CA PHE A 367 16.50 -2.90 -22.45
C PHE A 367 17.28 -3.56 -21.31
N GLU A 368 17.91 -2.72 -20.50
CA GLU A 368 18.65 -3.17 -19.32
C GLU A 368 17.89 -2.74 -18.04
N PRO A 369 17.31 -3.69 -17.27
CA PRO A 369 16.61 -3.37 -16.04
C PRO A 369 17.43 -2.53 -15.06
N ARG A 370 18.74 -2.78 -14.96
CA ARG A 370 19.62 -2.09 -14.00
C ARG A 370 19.75 -0.60 -14.24
N ASP A 371 19.51 -0.12 -15.45
CA ASP A 371 19.46 1.32 -15.75
C ASP A 371 18.30 2.03 -15.02
N TRP A 372 17.29 1.25 -14.60
CA TRP A 372 16.09 1.73 -13.89
C TRP A 372 16.05 1.35 -12.42
N LEU A 373 16.87 0.37 -12.02
CA LEU A 373 16.91 -0.19 -10.67
C LEU A 373 18.05 0.42 -9.82
N ALA A 374 18.33 1.73 -9.99
CA ALA A 374 19.39 2.40 -9.24
C ALA A 374 19.11 2.34 -7.73
N THR A 375 20.06 1.78 -6.97
CA THR A 375 20.02 1.71 -5.51
C THR A 375 21.05 2.62 -4.85
N GLU A 376 22.14 2.88 -5.56
CA GLU A 376 23.23 3.76 -5.08
C GLU A 376 22.83 5.23 -5.18
N PRO A 377 23.29 6.07 -4.26
CA PRO A 377 23.10 7.51 -4.36
C PRO A 377 23.70 8.06 -5.66
N TRP A 378 23.08 9.13 -6.17
CA TRP A 378 23.62 9.85 -7.30
C TRP A 378 25.03 10.38 -6.98
N ALA A 379 26.02 10.12 -7.85
CA ALA A 379 27.43 10.38 -7.63
C ALA A 379 28.09 11.18 -8.78
N GLY A 380 27.31 11.92 -9.58
CA GLY A 380 27.83 12.82 -10.62
C GLY A 380 28.42 14.12 -10.07
N ASP A 381 28.81 15.04 -10.96
CA ASP A 381 29.28 16.37 -10.59
C ASP A 381 28.15 17.17 -9.92
N PRO A 382 28.30 17.65 -8.67
CA PRO A 382 27.29 18.43 -7.98
C PRO A 382 26.74 19.62 -8.79
N ALA A 383 27.53 20.26 -9.63
CA ALA A 383 27.09 21.35 -10.49
C ALA A 383 26.11 20.90 -11.58
N GLU A 384 26.15 19.64 -11.97
CA GLU A 384 25.30 19.05 -13.00
C GLU A 384 23.99 18.43 -12.44
N TYR A 385 23.88 18.29 -11.12
CA TYR A 385 22.79 17.55 -10.50
C TYR A 385 21.40 18.07 -10.88
N ALA A 386 21.16 19.38 -10.77
CA ALA A 386 19.86 19.98 -11.08
C ALA A 386 19.46 19.75 -12.56
N ARG A 387 20.43 19.86 -13.48
CA ARG A 387 20.21 19.59 -14.92
C ARG A 387 19.91 18.13 -15.17
N TRP A 388 20.71 17.22 -14.59
CA TRP A 388 20.51 15.78 -14.67
C TRP A 388 19.13 15.37 -14.12
N PHE A 389 18.77 15.87 -12.93
CA PHE A 389 17.48 15.56 -12.29
C PHE A 389 16.31 16.03 -13.16
N ARG A 390 16.36 17.25 -13.70
CA ARG A 390 15.36 17.77 -14.61
C ARG A 390 15.19 16.89 -15.84
N GLN A 391 16.28 16.56 -16.54
CA GLN A 391 16.26 15.70 -17.73
C GLN A 391 15.71 14.30 -17.42
N TRP A 392 16.03 13.77 -16.25
CA TRP A 392 15.51 12.49 -15.82
C TRP A 392 13.99 12.54 -15.62
N ILE A 393 13.48 13.56 -14.91
CA ILE A 393 12.02 13.77 -14.72
C ILE A 393 11.31 13.96 -16.07
N GLU A 394 11.86 14.76 -16.98
CA GLU A 394 11.28 15.01 -18.30
C GLU A 394 11.16 13.71 -19.11
N ARG A 395 12.21 12.87 -19.09
CA ARG A 395 12.20 11.55 -19.73
C ARG A 395 11.15 10.63 -19.10
N ASP A 396 11.11 10.54 -17.77
CA ASP A 396 10.16 9.68 -17.05
C ASP A 396 8.72 10.14 -17.28
N LEU A 397 8.47 11.44 -17.28
CA LEU A 397 7.17 12.05 -17.54
C LEU A 397 6.68 11.75 -18.96
N ALA A 398 7.55 11.84 -19.98
CA ALA A 398 7.23 11.46 -21.35
C ALA A 398 6.77 10.00 -21.44
N LEU A 399 7.48 9.08 -20.79
CA LEU A 399 7.12 7.65 -20.72
C LEU A 399 5.82 7.42 -19.93
N SER A 400 5.61 8.18 -18.84
CA SER A 400 4.41 8.11 -18.02
C SER A 400 3.16 8.54 -18.79
N ARG A 401 3.25 9.59 -19.61
CA ARG A 401 2.15 10.08 -20.45
C ARG A 401 1.74 9.08 -21.53
N LEU A 402 2.65 8.23 -22.01
CA LEU A 402 2.31 7.12 -22.91
C LEU A 402 1.48 6.02 -22.23
N GLY A 403 1.54 5.92 -20.90
CA GLY A 403 0.89 4.86 -20.15
C GLY A 403 1.54 3.49 -20.34
N THR A 404 1.01 2.47 -19.68
CA THR A 404 1.55 1.09 -19.76
C THR A 404 1.26 0.44 -21.10
N ALA A 405 0.18 0.81 -21.79
CA ALA A 405 -0.18 0.20 -23.07
C ALA A 405 0.79 0.60 -24.21
N ARG A 406 1.35 1.82 -24.15
CA ARG A 406 2.19 2.39 -25.22
C ARG A 406 3.65 2.62 -24.82
N SER A 407 4.00 2.36 -23.54
CA SER A 407 5.38 2.42 -23.06
C SER A 407 5.85 1.06 -22.57
N PRO A 408 6.64 0.31 -23.37
CA PRO A 408 7.24 -0.96 -22.94
C PRO A 408 8.07 -0.83 -21.66
N VAL A 409 8.77 0.31 -21.48
CA VAL A 409 9.55 0.60 -20.28
C VAL A 409 8.62 0.70 -19.06
N LYS A 410 7.56 1.52 -19.11
CA LYS A 410 6.63 1.65 -17.96
C LYS A 410 5.94 0.32 -17.67
N GLN A 411 5.61 -0.48 -18.67
CA GLN A 411 5.03 -1.81 -18.45
C GLN A 411 6.03 -2.75 -17.76
N ALA A 412 7.30 -2.72 -18.13
CA ALA A 412 8.34 -3.51 -17.47
C ALA A 412 8.59 -3.08 -16.02
N LEU A 413 8.55 -1.77 -15.72
CA LEU A 413 8.69 -1.26 -14.36
C LEU A 413 7.49 -1.64 -13.46
N GLU A 414 6.29 -1.76 -14.03
CA GLU A 414 5.09 -2.19 -13.28
C GLU A 414 5.18 -3.66 -12.81
N VAL A 415 6.16 -4.46 -13.23
CA VAL A 415 6.44 -5.79 -12.64
C VAL A 415 6.58 -5.69 -11.12
N TRP A 416 7.26 -4.67 -10.59
CA TRP A 416 7.39 -4.44 -9.15
C TRP A 416 6.06 -4.17 -8.43
N ARG A 417 5.07 -3.69 -9.14
CA ARG A 417 3.72 -3.45 -8.63
C ARG A 417 2.80 -4.65 -8.82
N ASP A 418 2.74 -5.13 -10.07
CA ASP A 418 1.76 -6.14 -10.47
C ASP A 418 2.11 -7.53 -9.91
N TYR A 419 3.36 -7.73 -9.48
CA TYR A 419 3.89 -8.98 -8.90
C TYR A 419 4.15 -8.85 -7.38
N ARG A 420 3.53 -7.89 -6.72
CA ARG A 420 3.68 -7.70 -5.26
C ARG A 420 3.25 -8.90 -4.43
N ASP A 421 2.31 -9.68 -4.90
CA ASP A 421 1.92 -10.95 -4.30
C ASP A 421 3.10 -11.93 -4.22
N LEU A 422 3.93 -11.98 -5.27
CA LEU A 422 5.14 -12.79 -5.30
C LEU A 422 6.26 -12.21 -4.42
N LEU A 423 6.44 -10.87 -4.43
CA LEU A 423 7.37 -10.21 -3.51
C LEU A 423 7.01 -10.49 -2.04
N ARG A 424 5.73 -10.45 -1.70
CA ARG A 424 5.24 -10.83 -0.37
C ARG A 424 5.50 -12.31 -0.08
N ARG A 425 5.20 -13.20 -1.05
CA ARG A 425 5.52 -14.63 -0.91
C ARG A 425 7.00 -14.86 -0.59
N VAL A 426 7.90 -14.04 -1.14
CA VAL A 426 9.34 -14.09 -0.86
C VAL A 426 9.69 -13.54 0.52
N ALA A 427 9.16 -12.36 0.88
CA ALA A 427 9.62 -11.61 2.05
C ALA A 427 8.88 -11.94 3.35
N ASP A 428 7.57 -12.26 3.28
CA ASP A 428 6.71 -12.40 4.45
C ASP A 428 7.14 -13.56 5.36
N HIS A 429 6.96 -13.34 6.67
CA HIS A 429 7.14 -14.34 7.72
C HIS A 429 8.48 -15.11 7.63
N ASN A 430 9.57 -14.37 7.59
CA ASN A 430 10.94 -14.93 7.52
C ASN A 430 11.23 -15.73 6.24
N GLY A 431 10.62 -15.37 5.12
CA GLY A 431 10.87 -16.01 3.84
C GLY A 431 12.27 -15.75 3.26
N LEU A 432 12.92 -14.67 3.71
CA LEU A 432 14.33 -14.36 3.43
C LEU A 432 15.24 -14.75 4.59
N THR A 433 16.56 -14.92 4.33
CA THR A 433 17.56 -14.99 5.39
C THR A 433 17.60 -13.69 6.18
N GLU A 434 18.10 -13.72 7.43
CA GLU A 434 18.16 -12.51 8.29
C GLU A 434 18.91 -11.35 7.60
N SER A 435 20.11 -11.63 7.10
CA SER A 435 20.92 -10.63 6.39
C SER A 435 20.24 -10.11 5.14
N SER A 436 19.58 -10.98 4.38
CA SER A 436 18.83 -10.60 3.18
C SER A 436 17.56 -9.81 3.52
N THR A 437 16.90 -10.09 4.64
CA THR A 437 15.74 -9.29 5.11
C THR A 437 16.19 -7.85 5.40
N LEU A 438 17.29 -7.67 6.12
CA LEU A 438 17.81 -6.33 6.42
C LEU A 438 18.25 -5.57 5.16
N ASP A 439 18.96 -6.24 4.21
CA ASP A 439 19.30 -5.64 2.91
C ASP A 439 18.04 -5.29 2.10
N PHE A 440 17.04 -6.17 2.09
CA PHE A 440 15.79 -5.94 1.39
C PHE A 440 15.09 -4.67 1.89
N TYR A 441 14.90 -4.50 3.19
CA TYR A 441 14.23 -3.32 3.73
C TYR A 441 15.11 -2.05 3.67
N ALA A 442 16.43 -2.18 3.78
CA ALA A 442 17.35 -1.03 3.64
C ALA A 442 17.47 -0.51 2.21
N THR A 443 17.36 -1.39 1.21
CA THR A 443 17.68 -1.10 -0.19
C THR A 443 16.49 -1.28 -1.12
N TRP A 444 15.97 -2.50 -1.23
CA TRP A 444 15.01 -2.91 -2.27
C TRP A 444 13.58 -2.45 -2.01
N ALA A 445 13.15 -2.38 -0.76
CA ALA A 445 11.86 -1.80 -0.40
C ALA A 445 11.81 -0.30 -0.77
N GLY A 446 12.90 0.42 -0.54
CA GLY A 446 13.06 1.81 -0.97
C GLY A 446 13.03 1.98 -2.49
N LEU A 447 13.71 1.11 -3.23
CA LEU A 447 13.64 1.05 -4.70
C LEU A 447 12.21 0.76 -5.18
N SER A 448 11.56 -0.27 -4.63
CA SER A 448 10.17 -0.59 -4.94
C SER A 448 9.27 0.62 -4.77
N ASN A 449 9.41 1.37 -3.67
CA ASN A 449 8.66 2.59 -3.45
C ASN A 449 8.93 3.66 -4.51
N ARG A 450 10.18 3.84 -4.96
CA ARG A 450 10.50 4.81 -6.03
C ARG A 450 9.91 4.41 -7.38
N LEU A 451 9.85 3.11 -7.67
CA LEU A 451 9.30 2.60 -8.94
C LEU A 451 7.78 2.68 -8.99
N VAL A 452 7.10 2.26 -7.90
CA VAL A 452 5.66 1.99 -7.94
C VAL A 452 4.84 2.80 -6.92
N GLY A 453 5.49 3.36 -5.89
CA GLY A 453 4.89 4.26 -4.91
C GLY A 453 5.06 5.74 -5.26
N GLY A 454 5.48 6.06 -6.49
CA GLY A 454 5.74 7.42 -6.92
C GLY A 454 4.48 8.28 -7.10
N PRO A 455 4.67 9.58 -7.33
CA PRO A 455 3.57 10.52 -7.51
C PRO A 455 2.85 10.30 -8.86
N GLN A 456 1.65 10.83 -8.97
CA GLN A 456 0.98 11.00 -10.24
C GLN A 456 1.81 11.96 -11.13
N HIS A 457 1.65 11.85 -12.47
CA HIS A 457 2.44 12.61 -13.42
C HIS A 457 2.27 14.13 -13.27
N GLU A 458 1.10 14.58 -12.82
CA GLU A 458 0.80 16.01 -12.55
C GLU A 458 1.75 16.60 -11.49
N ARG A 459 2.17 15.79 -10.49
CA ARG A 459 3.12 16.27 -9.47
C ARG A 459 4.54 16.49 -10.02
N HIS A 460 4.95 15.71 -11.01
CA HIS A 460 6.20 15.97 -11.72
C HIS A 460 6.11 17.19 -12.63
N GLU A 461 4.95 17.41 -13.25
CA GLU A 461 4.65 18.63 -14.01
C GLU A 461 4.73 19.86 -13.09
N ASP A 462 4.11 19.79 -11.90
CA ASP A 462 4.16 20.85 -10.88
C ASP A 462 5.61 21.13 -10.45
N LEU A 463 6.38 20.08 -10.16
CA LEU A 463 7.78 20.21 -9.75
C LEU A 463 8.63 20.91 -10.82
N LEU A 464 8.48 20.53 -12.09
CA LEU A 464 9.16 21.18 -13.21
C LEU A 464 8.78 22.67 -13.31
N ALA A 465 7.49 22.99 -13.23
CA ALA A 465 7.00 24.36 -13.28
C ALA A 465 7.53 25.22 -12.11
N LEU A 466 7.64 24.64 -10.92
CA LEU A 466 8.17 25.31 -9.72
C LEU A 466 9.70 25.54 -9.79
N ILE A 467 10.44 24.58 -10.37
CA ILE A 467 11.87 24.73 -10.64
C ILE A 467 12.08 25.86 -11.67
N GLU A 468 11.29 25.88 -12.73
CA GLU A 468 11.36 26.90 -13.79
C GLU A 468 10.98 28.31 -13.29
N ALA A 469 10.01 28.38 -12.37
CA ALA A 469 9.64 29.63 -11.69
C ALA A 469 10.67 30.09 -10.62
N GLY A 470 11.72 29.31 -10.34
CA GLY A 470 12.73 29.63 -9.35
C GLY A 470 12.26 29.51 -7.89
N VAL A 471 11.10 28.90 -7.64
CA VAL A 471 10.58 28.62 -6.29
C VAL A 471 11.32 27.47 -5.65
N VAL A 472 11.67 26.44 -6.43
CA VAL A 472 12.36 25.23 -6.00
C VAL A 472 13.79 25.20 -6.51
N THR A 473 14.73 24.92 -5.63
CA THR A 473 16.13 24.61 -5.93
C THR A 473 16.46 23.18 -5.45
N LEU A 474 17.02 22.36 -6.34
CA LEU A 474 17.43 21.00 -6.02
C LEU A 474 18.88 20.98 -5.51
N LEU A 475 19.13 20.28 -4.41
CA LEU A 475 20.48 20.08 -3.89
C LEU A 475 20.94 18.62 -4.09
N PRO A 476 22.20 18.40 -4.53
CA PRO A 476 22.74 17.05 -4.68
C PRO A 476 22.90 16.36 -3.32
N PRO A 477 23.02 15.01 -3.29
CA PRO A 477 23.29 14.27 -2.07
C PRO A 477 24.55 14.79 -1.36
N GLY A 478 24.46 14.95 -0.04
CA GLY A 478 25.58 15.39 0.79
C GLY A 478 25.92 16.89 0.71
N ALA A 479 25.19 17.68 -0.09
CA ALA A 479 25.38 19.13 -0.13
C ALA A 479 25.03 19.78 1.21
N ALA A 480 25.83 20.76 1.63
CA ALA A 480 25.50 21.60 2.78
C ALA A 480 24.27 22.46 2.48
N LEU A 481 23.38 22.59 3.45
CA LEU A 481 22.24 23.49 3.32
C LEU A 481 22.72 24.95 3.31
N PRO A 482 22.14 25.81 2.45
CA PRO A 482 22.44 27.24 2.48
C PRO A 482 22.15 27.85 3.84
N ALA A 483 23.02 28.78 4.29
CA ALA A 483 22.91 29.42 5.60
C ALA A 483 21.57 30.19 5.81
N LEU A 484 20.89 30.54 4.73
CA LEU A 484 19.60 31.23 4.76
C LEU A 484 18.40 30.28 5.03
N VAL A 485 18.61 28.95 5.09
CA VAL A 485 17.54 28.00 5.44
C VAL A 485 17.18 28.13 6.91
N GLU A 486 15.95 28.55 7.18
CA GLU A 486 15.44 28.78 8.52
C GLU A 486 14.79 27.51 9.11
N THR A 487 14.21 26.66 8.24
CA THR A 487 13.45 25.48 8.66
C THR A 487 13.76 24.30 7.76
N VAL A 488 13.99 23.12 8.37
CA VAL A 488 14.06 21.84 7.65
C VAL A 488 12.81 21.03 7.94
N ILE A 489 12.07 20.71 6.88
CA ILE A 489 10.86 19.89 6.95
C ILE A 489 11.24 18.47 6.54
N SER A 490 11.16 17.52 7.47
CA SER A 490 11.36 16.11 7.16
C SER A 490 10.12 15.56 6.44
N ALA A 491 10.25 15.37 5.14
CA ALA A 491 9.22 14.80 4.27
C ALA A 491 9.52 13.33 3.91
N ARG A 492 10.13 12.61 4.83
CA ARG A 492 10.32 11.17 4.77
C ARG A 492 9.09 10.46 5.31
N ASN A 493 8.80 9.26 4.80
CA ASN A 493 7.83 8.41 5.46
C ASN A 493 8.30 8.14 6.89
N ALA A 494 7.40 8.37 7.85
CA ALA A 494 7.71 8.03 9.23
C ALA A 494 8.01 6.52 9.31
N HIS A 495 9.11 6.17 9.98
CA HIS A 495 9.39 4.78 10.29
C HIS A 495 8.30 4.27 11.25
N ASN A 496 7.64 3.16 10.92
CA ASN A 496 6.53 2.60 11.69
C ASN A 496 6.97 1.43 12.59
N GLY A 497 8.27 1.13 12.62
CA GLY A 497 8.82 0.08 13.45
C GLY A 497 8.75 0.39 14.94
N LEU A 498 8.82 -0.65 15.75
CA LEU A 498 8.74 -0.56 17.21
C LEU A 498 9.89 0.23 17.84
N SER A 499 11.04 0.36 17.16
CA SER A 499 12.16 1.20 17.63
C SER A 499 11.85 2.70 17.63
N ALA A 500 10.86 3.14 16.86
CA ALA A 500 10.50 4.55 16.75
C ALA A 500 9.87 5.14 18.02
N ARG A 501 9.28 4.30 18.90
CA ARG A 501 8.70 4.69 20.19
C ARG A 501 7.79 5.94 20.08
N ARG A 502 6.75 5.87 19.23
CA ARG A 502 5.89 7.03 18.94
C ARG A 502 4.44 6.88 19.38
N GLN A 503 4.06 5.70 19.84
CA GLN A 503 2.68 5.39 20.21
C GLN A 503 2.67 4.79 21.63
N PRO A 504 2.09 5.50 22.63
CA PRO A 504 2.12 5.06 24.03
C PRO A 504 1.65 3.63 24.25
N LEU A 505 0.59 3.19 23.52
CA LEU A 505 0.08 1.82 23.62
C LEU A 505 1.11 0.77 23.15
N LEU A 506 1.80 1.04 22.03
CA LEU A 506 2.80 0.09 21.50
C LEU A 506 4.03 0.05 22.41
N ASP A 507 4.44 1.20 22.95
CA ASP A 507 5.54 1.30 23.91
C ASP A 507 5.21 0.51 25.18
N ASP A 508 3.99 0.67 25.69
CA ASP A 508 3.50 -0.06 26.85
C ASP A 508 3.48 -1.59 26.63
N LEU A 509 2.98 -2.04 25.50
CA LEU A 509 2.95 -3.47 25.14
C LEU A 509 4.36 -4.06 24.97
N LEU A 510 5.28 -3.27 24.38
CA LEU A 510 6.68 -3.67 24.17
C LEU A 510 7.42 -3.78 25.50
N ASP A 511 7.25 -2.81 26.41
CA ASP A 511 7.90 -2.78 27.73
C ASP A 511 7.43 -3.96 28.62
N GLN A 512 6.18 -4.40 28.47
CA GLN A 512 5.65 -5.59 29.12
C GLN A 512 6.07 -6.92 28.47
N GLY A 513 6.72 -6.87 27.29
CA GLY A 513 7.06 -8.06 26.52
C GLY A 513 5.87 -8.77 25.88
N LEU A 514 4.71 -8.10 25.77
CA LEU A 514 3.50 -8.63 25.14
C LEU A 514 3.58 -8.65 23.62
N ILE A 515 4.48 -7.85 23.05
CA ILE A 515 4.83 -7.80 21.63
C ILE A 515 6.34 -7.77 21.47
N ARG A 516 6.83 -8.06 20.25
CA ARG A 516 8.23 -7.88 19.86
C ARG A 516 8.36 -7.44 18.40
N ALA A 517 9.52 -6.94 18.04
CA ALA A 517 9.88 -6.67 16.64
C ALA A 517 10.18 -7.96 15.89
N ALA A 518 9.80 -8.01 14.61
CA ALA A 518 10.07 -9.15 13.74
C ALA A 518 11.58 -9.31 13.46
N HIS A 519 12.25 -8.17 13.21
CA HIS A 519 13.67 -8.07 12.92
C HIS A 519 14.29 -6.84 13.57
N ALA A 520 15.60 -6.65 13.37
CA ALA A 520 16.26 -5.39 13.66
C ALA A 520 15.85 -4.29 12.66
N TYR A 521 16.07 -3.02 13.01
CA TYR A 521 15.90 -1.90 12.09
C TYR A 521 16.65 -2.16 10.76
N PRO A 522 16.09 -1.88 9.59
CA PRO A 522 14.82 -1.15 9.33
C PRO A 522 13.57 -2.03 9.18
N ALA A 523 13.61 -3.29 9.54
CA ALA A 523 12.53 -4.27 9.40
C ALA A 523 11.86 -4.61 10.75
N ASP A 524 11.82 -3.65 11.68
CA ASP A 524 11.44 -3.82 13.08
C ASP A 524 9.95 -3.57 13.35
N GLY A 525 9.08 -3.89 12.39
CA GLY A 525 7.64 -3.94 12.61
C GLY A 525 7.24 -5.03 13.61
N LEU A 526 6.01 -4.94 14.12
CA LEU A 526 5.47 -5.91 15.07
C LEU A 526 5.43 -7.29 14.45
N GLU A 527 6.03 -8.29 15.11
CA GLU A 527 6.01 -9.68 14.66
C GLU A 527 4.64 -10.30 14.89
N THR A 528 4.12 -10.96 13.85
CA THR A 528 2.87 -11.72 13.90
C THR A 528 3.05 -13.11 13.30
N ASP A 529 2.20 -14.03 13.72
CA ASP A 529 2.03 -15.28 13.02
C ASP A 529 1.17 -15.09 11.75
N ARG A 530 0.94 -16.18 11.01
CA ARG A 530 0.16 -16.13 9.75
C ARG A 530 -1.31 -15.76 9.93
N CYS A 531 -1.85 -15.92 11.15
CA CYS A 531 -3.20 -15.49 11.50
C CYS A 531 -3.23 -14.05 12.06
N ALA A 532 -2.16 -13.27 11.87
CA ALA A 532 -1.97 -11.92 12.39
C ALA A 532 -1.97 -11.79 13.92
N ARG A 533 -1.77 -12.90 14.67
CA ARG A 533 -1.63 -12.86 16.13
C ARG A 533 -0.24 -12.34 16.49
N ALA A 534 -0.17 -11.40 17.42
CA ALA A 534 1.08 -10.81 17.88
C ALA A 534 1.98 -11.85 18.57
N VAL A 535 3.29 -11.76 18.37
CA VAL A 535 4.30 -12.61 19.02
C VAL A 535 4.91 -11.87 20.20
N ARG A 536 5.01 -12.54 21.35
CA ARG A 536 5.57 -12.03 22.59
C ARG A 536 7.10 -12.04 22.56
N LYS A 537 7.72 -11.36 23.52
CA LYS A 537 9.18 -11.31 23.67
C LYS A 537 9.81 -12.70 23.81
N ASP A 538 9.16 -13.63 24.47
CA ASP A 538 9.60 -15.01 24.65
C ASP A 538 9.39 -15.92 23.42
N GLY A 539 8.78 -15.39 22.35
CA GLY A 539 8.47 -16.13 21.12
C GLY A 539 7.12 -16.85 21.14
N SER A 540 6.39 -16.83 22.24
CA SER A 540 5.04 -17.39 22.28
C SER A 540 4.04 -16.49 21.54
N VAL A 541 3.01 -17.12 20.95
CA VAL A 541 1.93 -16.38 20.28
C VAL A 541 0.95 -15.82 21.31
N ASN A 542 0.55 -14.57 21.11
CA ASN A 542 -0.48 -13.94 21.93
C ASN A 542 -1.87 -14.29 21.38
N GLU A 543 -2.57 -15.20 22.06
CA GLU A 543 -3.81 -15.79 21.57
C GLU A 543 -4.99 -14.81 21.47
N ARG A 544 -4.87 -13.59 22.02
CA ARG A 544 -5.97 -12.62 22.11
C ARG A 544 -5.59 -11.21 21.65
N LEU A 545 -4.49 -11.10 20.89
CA LEU A 545 -3.99 -9.83 20.34
C LEU A 545 -3.62 -10.02 18.88
N TRP A 546 -4.29 -9.29 17.99
CA TRP A 546 -4.05 -9.27 16.55
C TRP A 546 -3.53 -7.92 16.11
N ALA A 547 -2.63 -7.90 15.11
CA ALA A 547 -2.09 -6.68 14.56
C ALA A 547 -2.09 -6.73 13.02
N LEU A 548 -2.57 -5.67 12.36
CA LEU A 548 -2.67 -5.58 10.91
C LEU A 548 -2.27 -4.18 10.40
N GLY A 549 -1.86 -4.14 9.14
CA GLY A 549 -1.54 -2.90 8.44
C GLY A 549 -0.10 -2.45 8.65
N PRO A 550 0.19 -1.14 8.61
CA PRO A 550 1.57 -0.62 8.65
C PRO A 550 2.40 -1.04 9.87
N LEU A 551 1.75 -1.39 10.99
CA LEU A 551 2.44 -1.85 12.21
C LEU A 551 3.29 -3.09 11.99
N VAL A 552 2.91 -3.97 11.08
CA VAL A 552 3.57 -5.25 10.83
C VAL A 552 4.53 -5.20 9.65
N GLU A 553 4.88 -3.98 9.15
CA GLU A 553 5.86 -3.82 8.08
C GLU A 553 7.25 -4.26 8.55
N GLY A 554 7.81 -5.27 7.90
CA GLY A 554 9.01 -5.99 8.33
C GLY A 554 8.72 -7.46 8.62
N CYS A 555 7.61 -7.78 9.29
CA CYS A 555 7.07 -9.14 9.39
C CYS A 555 6.39 -9.56 8.07
N THR A 556 5.62 -8.64 7.51
CA THR A 556 5.03 -8.76 6.16
C THR A 556 5.36 -7.52 5.34
N PHE A 557 5.40 -7.64 4.01
CA PHE A 557 5.87 -6.61 3.10
C PHE A 557 4.74 -5.80 2.48
N TYR A 558 4.95 -4.49 2.35
CA TYR A 558 4.11 -3.53 1.65
C TYR A 558 2.69 -3.42 2.21
N ASN A 559 2.58 -2.96 3.45
CA ASN A 559 1.30 -2.79 4.15
C ASN A 559 0.69 -1.38 4.02
N HIS A 560 1.37 -0.47 3.31
CA HIS A 560 1.02 0.94 3.16
C HIS A 560 0.06 1.19 1.99
N TYR A 561 -1.09 0.52 1.96
CA TYR A 561 -2.08 0.71 0.89
C TYR A 561 -3.51 0.64 1.41
N VAL A 562 -4.41 1.31 0.70
CA VAL A 562 -5.86 1.18 0.89
C VAL A 562 -6.35 -0.06 0.14
N PRO A 563 -7.31 -0.83 0.66
CA PRO A 563 -7.85 -1.99 -0.04
C PRO A 563 -8.40 -1.67 -1.43
N THR A 564 -8.38 -2.68 -2.29
CA THR A 564 -8.86 -2.59 -3.68
C THR A 564 -10.09 -3.48 -3.87
N PRO A 565 -10.89 -3.27 -4.94
CA PRO A 565 -12.03 -4.15 -5.24
C PRO A 565 -11.62 -5.53 -5.76
N ASP A 566 -10.31 -5.79 -5.95
CA ASP A 566 -9.81 -7.09 -6.39
C ASP A 566 -10.09 -8.18 -5.33
N PRO A 567 -10.72 -9.32 -5.70
CA PRO A 567 -10.92 -10.46 -4.79
C PRO A 567 -9.62 -10.99 -4.17
N ALA A 568 -8.50 -10.85 -4.85
CA ALA A 568 -7.17 -11.24 -4.37
C ALA A 568 -6.51 -10.17 -3.48
N CYS A 569 -7.19 -9.07 -3.15
CA CYS A 569 -6.64 -8.05 -2.28
C CYS A 569 -6.33 -8.61 -0.89
N LEU A 570 -5.06 -8.54 -0.48
CA LEU A 570 -4.62 -9.17 0.77
C LEU A 570 -5.20 -8.50 2.04
N ALA A 571 -5.51 -7.21 2.02
CA ALA A 571 -5.98 -6.54 3.23
C ALA A 571 -7.29 -7.12 3.79
N PRO A 572 -8.37 -7.32 2.99
CA PRO A 572 -9.57 -7.98 3.47
C PRO A 572 -9.35 -9.49 3.72
N LEU A 573 -8.47 -10.16 2.96
CA LEU A 573 -8.15 -11.57 3.20
C LEU A 573 -7.46 -11.76 4.56
N GLN A 574 -6.44 -10.94 4.88
CA GLN A 574 -5.77 -10.95 6.19
C GLN A 574 -6.75 -10.59 7.33
N ALA A 575 -7.62 -9.60 7.12
CA ALA A 575 -8.64 -9.24 8.09
C ALA A 575 -9.61 -10.42 8.35
N ARG A 576 -10.03 -11.13 7.30
CA ARG A 576 -10.88 -12.32 7.39
C ARG A 576 -10.21 -13.42 8.20
N GLU A 577 -8.96 -13.75 7.88
CA GLU A 577 -8.18 -14.78 8.55
C GLU A 577 -7.95 -14.45 10.04
N ALA A 578 -7.65 -13.20 10.35
CA ALA A 578 -7.48 -12.71 11.71
C ALA A 578 -8.78 -12.77 12.52
N VAL A 579 -9.91 -12.35 11.92
CA VAL A 579 -11.24 -12.40 12.57
C VAL A 579 -11.70 -13.84 12.79
N GLU A 580 -11.54 -14.72 11.82
CA GLU A 580 -11.84 -16.15 12.00
C GLU A 580 -10.98 -16.80 13.10
N SER A 581 -9.68 -16.46 13.14
CA SER A 581 -8.79 -16.88 14.23
C SER A 581 -9.29 -16.37 15.58
N CYS A 582 -9.69 -15.11 15.68
CA CYS A 582 -10.23 -14.51 16.88
C CYS A 582 -11.51 -15.22 17.37
N LEU A 583 -12.49 -15.39 16.50
CA LEU A 583 -13.76 -16.01 16.86
C LEU A 583 -13.55 -17.47 17.28
N ARG A 584 -12.69 -18.25 16.59
CA ARG A 584 -12.33 -19.61 17.00
C ARG A 584 -11.71 -19.63 18.41
N THR A 585 -10.77 -18.74 18.69
CA THR A 585 -10.15 -18.64 20.02
C THR A 585 -11.17 -18.33 21.12
N LEU A 586 -12.12 -17.40 20.85
CA LEU A 586 -13.09 -16.96 21.84
C LEU A 586 -14.24 -17.96 22.06
N THR A 587 -14.64 -18.71 21.03
CA THR A 587 -15.73 -19.70 21.14
C THR A 587 -15.26 -21.10 21.55
N GLY A 588 -13.97 -21.33 21.63
CA GLY A 588 -13.40 -22.64 22.02
C GLY A 588 -13.44 -23.69 20.92
N GLU A 589 -13.68 -23.34 19.67
CA GLU A 589 -13.62 -24.27 18.53
C GLU A 589 -12.18 -24.49 18.05
N LEU A 590 -11.37 -25.12 18.89
CA LEU A 590 -9.93 -25.35 18.64
C LEU A 590 -9.62 -26.50 17.67
N HIS A 591 -10.62 -27.12 17.02
CA HIS A 591 -10.43 -28.39 16.29
C HIS A 591 -10.75 -28.31 14.80
N SER A 592 -10.37 -27.25 14.11
CA SER A 592 -10.27 -27.29 12.64
C SER A 592 -8.80 -27.08 12.23
N PRO A 593 -8.25 -27.91 11.34
CA PRO A 593 -6.87 -27.75 10.88
C PRO A 593 -6.70 -26.36 10.21
N PRO A 594 -5.49 -25.79 10.23
CA PRO A 594 -5.23 -24.51 9.57
C PRO A 594 -5.66 -24.58 8.09
N PRO A 595 -6.16 -23.50 7.52
CA PRO A 595 -6.58 -23.48 6.12
C PRO A 595 -5.43 -23.99 5.25
N ARG A 596 -5.76 -24.92 4.35
CA ARG A 596 -4.80 -25.49 3.41
C ARG A 596 -4.10 -24.35 2.67
N GLN A 597 -2.78 -24.43 2.62
CA GLN A 597 -1.94 -23.54 1.80
C GLN A 597 -2.64 -23.28 0.46
N HIS A 598 -2.80 -22.01 0.10
CA HIS A 598 -3.29 -21.62 -1.22
C HIS A 598 -2.39 -22.29 -2.28
N ARG A 599 -2.82 -23.42 -2.81
CA ARG A 599 -2.32 -23.90 -4.08
C ARG A 599 -2.80 -22.89 -5.11
N ALA A 600 -1.85 -22.19 -5.72
CA ALA A 600 -2.13 -21.37 -6.89
C ALA A 600 -2.96 -22.20 -7.88
N ALA A 601 -4.15 -21.71 -8.22
CA ALA A 601 -4.95 -22.29 -9.27
C ALA A 601 -4.15 -22.22 -10.57
N THR A 602 -3.77 -23.37 -11.10
CA THR A 602 -3.33 -23.48 -12.49
C THR A 602 -4.53 -23.12 -13.37
N PRO A 603 -4.41 -22.19 -14.31
CA PRO A 603 -5.46 -22.00 -15.31
C PRO A 603 -5.52 -23.25 -16.17
N GLU A 604 -6.66 -23.95 -16.17
CA GLU A 604 -6.93 -24.96 -17.17
C GLU A 604 -6.92 -24.32 -18.57
N PRO A 605 -6.35 -24.99 -19.59
CA PRO A 605 -6.45 -24.52 -20.95
C PRO A 605 -7.91 -24.56 -21.38
N ALA A 606 -8.42 -23.41 -21.85
CA ALA A 606 -9.74 -23.32 -22.45
C ALA A 606 -9.87 -24.35 -23.58
N SER A 607 -10.80 -25.29 -23.42
CA SER A 607 -11.18 -26.21 -24.48
C SER A 607 -11.82 -25.41 -25.61
N ILE A 608 -11.14 -25.33 -26.73
CA ILE A 608 -11.67 -24.86 -28.00
C ILE A 608 -12.65 -25.95 -28.48
N THR A 609 -13.94 -25.69 -28.38
CA THR A 609 -14.93 -26.37 -29.19
C THR A 609 -15.38 -25.44 -30.30
N HIS A 610 -15.26 -25.91 -31.50
CA HIS A 610 -15.52 -25.45 -32.86
C HIS A 610 -16.36 -24.21 -33.10
#